data_030bdd370e5d3aa6602c7c639036cbc1
#
_entry.id   030bdd370e5d3aa6602c7c639036cbc1
#
_cell.length_a   1.000
_cell.length_b   1.000
_cell.length_c   1.000
_cell.angle_alpha   90.00
_cell.angle_beta   90.00
_cell.angle_gamma   90.00
#
_symmetry.space_group_name_H-M   'P 1'
#
loop_
_entity.id
_entity.type
_entity.pdbx_description
1 polymer ?
#
loop_
_entity_poly.entity_id
_entity_poly.type
_entity_poly.pdbx_seq_one_letter_code
_entity_poly.pdbx_strand_id
1 'polypeptide(L)'
;MKISVANFKAIEQLDDYDLKPLTIISGANSGGKSSLIQLLLVIKQTLENNLGSQKLILNKPYVSLGKYKDIIFEGKSKNNLYWGLIFFNEDIPIAVKNSLFFKKINKGAIKKLEIQVKYKNNNSNLYIQEFFVEWQFETKGFTLFLHLNRERGSKYSVVTNSALFFKDEYIQYLKERVVSNSSLLIHDGWKANISFNKFFPFESTPTSSDEESEYTDEYFSSLANSFLEKVMSNYFSKISYLGPLRDEPRSFYTNDDDSTLKIGNKGEYAAHILEQKATNSVVFNKIKYYESGTIEYYDDKDTLENAVNYWICAVFKMAIRIKVNPIQSGMMYRIEILNDLGQKVPINHVGFGVSQILPIVVEGLISPSRSTLILEQPEIHLHPNVQSLLLDFIYSLVLSGKKIIVETHSDHFITRLRRRIAEGSSDVKKVNLTFVENKEYKVLKLTDSGSLEYWPQDFFDQLDKDIRAIVKAQSKKKNIAMLSNFKGDK
;
A
#
# COMPACT_ATOMS: atom_id res chain seq x y z
N MET A 1 0.41 7.17 7.59
CA MET A 1 1.74 7.18 6.91
C MET A 1 1.66 8.09 5.71
N LYS A 2 2.69 8.92 5.45
CA LYS A 2 2.79 9.69 4.20
C LYS A 2 3.94 9.19 3.35
N ILE A 3 3.84 9.41 2.03
CA ILE A 3 4.87 9.04 1.06
C ILE A 3 5.19 10.23 0.17
N SER A 4 6.47 10.45 -0.08
CA SER A 4 6.97 11.39 -1.07
C SER A 4 7.79 10.62 -2.11
N VAL A 5 7.69 11.01 -3.37
CA VAL A 5 8.41 10.35 -4.47
C VAL A 5 8.73 11.34 -5.57
N ALA A 6 9.93 11.25 -6.15
CA ALA A 6 10.30 12.00 -7.32
C ALA A 6 11.04 11.12 -8.34
N ASN A 7 10.76 11.39 -9.61
CA ASN A 7 11.37 10.74 -10.77
C ASN A 7 11.17 9.20 -10.80
N PHE A 8 9.99 8.72 -10.45
CA PHE A 8 9.66 7.30 -10.51
C PHE A 8 8.53 7.02 -11.49
N LYS A 9 8.82 6.32 -12.58
CA LYS A 9 7.87 5.93 -13.63
C LYS A 9 7.07 7.11 -14.17
N ALA A 10 5.75 7.15 -13.91
CA ALA A 10 4.90 8.26 -14.31
C ALA A 10 4.89 9.43 -13.32
N ILE A 11 5.54 9.29 -12.16
CA ILE A 11 5.56 10.33 -11.13
C ILE A 11 6.80 11.20 -11.32
N GLU A 12 6.63 12.46 -11.70
CA GLU A 12 7.69 13.44 -11.70
C GLU A 12 8.01 13.88 -10.27
N GLN A 13 6.99 14.32 -9.54
CA GLN A 13 7.08 14.70 -8.13
C GLN A 13 5.73 14.51 -7.44
N LEU A 14 5.75 13.94 -6.25
CA LEU A 14 4.60 13.79 -5.36
C LEU A 14 5.09 13.93 -3.93
N ASP A 15 4.66 14.98 -3.23
CA ASP A 15 5.12 15.29 -1.89
C ASP A 15 4.01 15.03 -0.87
N ASP A 16 4.41 14.49 0.29
CA ASP A 16 3.55 14.32 1.47
C ASP A 16 2.19 13.66 1.21
N TYR A 17 2.14 12.75 0.23
CA TYR A 17 0.91 12.04 -0.12
C TYR A 17 0.43 11.17 1.04
N ASP A 18 -0.77 11.46 1.56
CA ASP A 18 -1.31 10.81 2.75
C ASP A 18 -2.01 9.49 2.40
N LEU A 19 -1.42 8.37 2.85
CA LEU A 19 -2.03 7.04 2.79
C LEU A 19 -2.99 6.87 3.96
N LYS A 20 -4.22 7.37 3.78
CA LYS A 20 -5.30 7.24 4.76
C LYS A 20 -5.77 5.78 4.91
N PRO A 21 -6.57 5.47 5.93
CA PRO A 21 -7.10 4.10 6.12
C PRO A 21 -7.76 3.51 4.87
N LEU A 22 -8.48 4.32 4.07
CA LEU A 22 -8.92 3.97 2.72
C LEU A 22 -8.32 4.96 1.72
N THR A 23 -7.43 4.49 0.88
CA THR A 23 -6.84 5.26 -0.21
C THR A 23 -7.29 4.67 -1.54
N ILE A 24 -7.99 5.46 -2.33
CA ILE A 24 -8.51 5.07 -3.64
C ILE A 24 -7.79 5.88 -4.71
N ILE A 25 -7.19 5.19 -5.66
CA ILE A 25 -6.49 5.76 -6.80
C ILE A 25 -7.28 5.42 -8.05
N SER A 26 -7.80 6.43 -8.71
CA SER A 26 -8.56 6.29 -9.96
C SER A 26 -7.99 7.23 -11.04
N GLY A 27 -8.44 7.11 -12.26
CA GLY A 27 -7.99 7.97 -13.38
C GLY A 27 -7.93 7.24 -14.71
N ALA A 28 -7.48 7.96 -15.75
CA ALA A 28 -7.40 7.43 -17.10
C ALA A 28 -6.41 6.24 -17.22
N ASN A 29 -6.61 5.40 -18.24
CA ASN A 29 -5.65 4.36 -18.58
C ASN A 29 -4.30 4.99 -18.90
N SER A 30 -3.21 4.31 -18.50
CA SER A 30 -1.83 4.79 -18.69
C SER A 30 -1.50 6.14 -18.01
N GLY A 31 -2.38 6.66 -17.13
CA GLY A 31 -2.16 7.91 -16.39
C GLY A 31 -1.09 7.82 -15.31
N GLY A 32 -0.63 6.62 -14.95
CA GLY A 32 0.40 6.43 -13.92
C GLY A 32 -0.13 5.98 -12.56
N LYS A 33 -1.40 5.58 -12.45
CA LYS A 33 -2.03 5.12 -11.20
C LYS A 33 -1.21 4.08 -10.44
N SER A 34 -0.77 3.03 -11.12
CA SER A 34 -0.01 1.92 -10.53
C SER A 34 1.41 2.32 -10.11
N SER A 35 1.92 3.50 -10.50
CA SER A 35 3.30 3.89 -10.19
C SER A 35 3.53 3.99 -8.68
N LEU A 36 2.60 4.56 -7.93
CA LEU A 36 2.70 4.67 -6.47
C LEU A 36 2.66 3.28 -5.78
N ILE A 37 1.75 2.42 -6.22
CA ILE A 37 1.64 1.03 -5.74
C ILE A 37 2.94 0.27 -6.04
N GLN A 38 3.47 0.40 -7.25
CA GLN A 38 4.70 -0.25 -7.66
C GLN A 38 5.91 0.21 -6.83
N LEU A 39 5.98 1.48 -6.44
CA LEU A 39 7.03 1.96 -5.55
C LEU A 39 6.95 1.27 -4.17
N LEU A 40 5.76 1.20 -3.57
CA LEU A 40 5.55 0.49 -2.30
C LEU A 40 5.97 -0.99 -2.40
N LEU A 41 5.64 -1.64 -3.52
CA LEU A 41 6.00 -3.03 -3.75
C LEU A 41 7.51 -3.22 -4.02
N VAL A 42 8.18 -2.27 -4.68
CA VAL A 42 9.64 -2.26 -4.85
C VAL A 42 10.35 -2.13 -3.50
N ILE A 43 9.88 -1.23 -2.63
CA ILE A 43 10.41 -1.10 -1.28
C ILE A 43 10.20 -2.40 -0.50
N LYS A 44 8.98 -2.97 -0.56
CA LYS A 44 8.65 -4.24 0.09
C LYS A 44 9.55 -5.38 -0.36
N GLN A 45 9.67 -5.62 -1.67
CA GLN A 45 10.48 -6.73 -2.19
C GLN A 45 11.98 -6.51 -1.92
N THR A 46 12.45 -5.27 -1.84
CA THR A 46 13.82 -4.97 -1.42
C THR A 46 14.06 -5.32 0.04
N LEU A 47 13.11 -5.01 0.92
CA LEU A 47 13.18 -5.33 2.35
C LEU A 47 13.12 -6.84 2.63
N GLU A 48 12.33 -7.58 1.86
CA GLU A 48 12.17 -9.03 2.02
C GLU A 48 13.33 -9.83 1.40
N ASN A 49 14.18 -9.19 0.60
CA ASN A 49 15.33 -9.86 -0.01
C ASN A 49 16.49 -10.00 0.99
N ASN A 50 17.04 -11.21 1.08
CA ASN A 50 18.15 -11.55 1.97
C ASN A 50 19.54 -11.34 1.33
N LEU A 51 19.61 -10.93 0.05
CA LEU A 51 20.85 -10.77 -0.71
C LEU A 51 21.58 -9.46 -0.42
N GLY A 52 21.76 -9.02 0.78
CA GLY A 52 22.44 -7.81 1.21
C GLY A 52 23.02 -6.96 0.05
N SER A 53 22.23 -6.10 -0.56
CA SER A 53 22.69 -5.24 -1.66
C SER A 53 22.10 -3.84 -1.50
N GLN A 54 22.90 -2.83 -1.84
CA GLN A 54 22.45 -1.42 -1.89
C GLN A 54 21.44 -1.16 -3.03
N LYS A 55 21.09 -2.16 -3.82
CA LYS A 55 20.25 -2.00 -5.00
C LYS A 55 18.79 -2.19 -4.62
N LEU A 56 17.94 -1.36 -5.17
CA LEU A 56 16.51 -1.63 -5.20
C LEU A 56 16.27 -2.90 -6.02
N ILE A 57 15.49 -3.82 -5.49
CA ILE A 57 15.07 -5.01 -6.21
C ILE A 57 13.89 -4.62 -7.09
N LEU A 58 14.14 -4.53 -8.39
CA LEU A 58 13.14 -4.06 -9.37
C LEU A 58 12.27 -5.17 -9.96
N ASN A 59 12.71 -6.44 -9.79
CA ASN A 59 12.06 -7.57 -10.43
C ASN A 59 11.83 -8.70 -9.42
N LYS A 60 10.55 -9.17 -9.39
CA LYS A 60 10.07 -10.28 -8.53
C LYS A 60 10.35 -10.07 -7.02
N PRO A 61 9.50 -10.58 -6.15
CA PRO A 61 8.32 -11.43 -6.45
C PRO A 61 7.04 -10.65 -6.78
N TYR A 62 6.91 -9.37 -6.39
CA TYR A 62 5.66 -8.62 -6.50
C TYR A 62 5.52 -7.90 -7.85
N VAL A 63 6.57 -7.21 -8.27
CA VAL A 63 6.60 -6.47 -9.53
C VAL A 63 7.84 -6.81 -10.36
N SER A 64 7.76 -6.63 -11.68
CA SER A 64 8.86 -6.76 -12.62
C SER A 64 8.94 -5.51 -13.47
N LEU A 65 9.85 -4.59 -13.11
CA LEU A 65 9.93 -3.25 -13.66
C LEU A 65 11.08 -3.05 -14.63
N GLY A 66 11.84 -4.11 -14.92
CA GLY A 66 12.98 -4.04 -15.83
C GLY A 66 14.25 -3.47 -15.21
N LYS A 67 14.87 -2.52 -15.88
CA LYS A 67 16.13 -1.89 -15.48
C LYS A 67 15.89 -0.50 -14.89
N TYR A 68 16.91 0.10 -14.28
CA TYR A 68 16.82 1.45 -13.70
C TYR A 68 16.27 2.49 -14.67
N LYS A 69 16.70 2.48 -15.93
CA LYS A 69 16.20 3.42 -16.95
C LYS A 69 14.70 3.31 -17.21
N ASP A 70 14.13 2.13 -16.97
CA ASP A 70 12.72 1.84 -17.23
C ASP A 70 11.81 2.35 -16.10
N ILE A 71 12.39 2.64 -14.92
CA ILE A 71 11.69 3.15 -13.75
C ILE A 71 11.86 4.65 -13.52
N ILE A 72 12.74 5.32 -14.27
CA ILE A 72 12.94 6.77 -14.15
C ILE A 72 11.92 7.51 -15.00
N PHE A 73 11.41 8.60 -14.45
CA PHE A 73 10.46 9.46 -15.15
C PHE A 73 11.00 9.89 -16.52
N GLU A 74 10.22 9.63 -17.57
CA GLU A 74 10.56 9.88 -18.99
C GLU A 74 11.88 9.25 -19.47
N GLY A 75 12.38 8.22 -18.77
CA GLY A 75 13.64 7.56 -19.15
C GLY A 75 14.89 8.43 -19.01
N LYS A 76 14.80 9.62 -18.39
CA LYS A 76 15.91 10.54 -18.18
C LYS A 76 16.88 10.00 -17.13
N SER A 77 17.75 9.09 -17.51
CA SER A 77 18.65 8.34 -16.60
C SER A 77 19.58 9.21 -15.74
N LYS A 78 19.73 10.49 -16.06
CA LYS A 78 20.47 11.46 -15.22
C LYS A 78 19.69 11.93 -14.01
N ASN A 79 18.37 11.75 -13.98
CA ASN A 79 17.53 12.13 -12.85
C ASN A 79 17.76 11.19 -11.69
N ASN A 80 17.75 11.75 -10.49
CA ASN A 80 17.85 10.98 -9.26
C ASN A 80 16.46 10.44 -8.89
N LEU A 81 16.37 9.15 -8.58
CA LEU A 81 15.18 8.59 -7.96
C LEU A 81 15.17 9.00 -6.48
N TYR A 82 14.07 9.52 -6.01
CA TYR A 82 13.86 9.86 -4.62
C TYR A 82 12.57 9.21 -4.09
N TRP A 83 12.64 8.72 -2.87
CA TRP A 83 11.45 8.40 -2.07
C TRP A 83 11.65 8.76 -0.61
N GLY A 84 10.56 9.18 0.03
CA GLY A 84 10.49 9.47 1.45
C GLY A 84 9.25 8.84 2.07
N LEU A 85 9.37 8.38 3.31
CA LEU A 85 8.27 7.82 4.10
C LEU A 85 8.20 8.51 5.46
N ILE A 86 6.99 8.88 5.86
CA ILE A 86 6.70 9.43 7.16
C ILE A 86 5.77 8.47 7.91
N PHE A 87 6.25 7.91 9.00
CA PHE A 87 5.49 7.09 9.92
C PHE A 87 5.08 7.93 11.13
N PHE A 88 3.82 7.84 11.51
CA PHE A 88 3.31 8.44 12.73
C PHE A 88 3.29 7.42 13.87
N ASN A 89 3.01 7.85 15.09
CA ASN A 89 3.04 6.99 16.27
C ASN A 89 2.20 5.70 16.10
N GLU A 90 1.04 5.80 15.48
CA GLU A 90 0.16 4.65 15.21
C GLU A 90 0.74 3.63 14.21
N ASP A 91 1.63 4.07 13.31
CA ASP A 91 2.28 3.21 12.33
C ASP A 91 3.43 2.39 12.93
N ILE A 92 4.00 2.85 14.06
CA ILE A 92 5.18 2.26 14.68
C ILE A 92 4.77 1.09 15.58
N PRO A 93 5.35 -0.11 15.40
CA PRO A 93 4.99 -1.29 16.19
C PRO A 93 5.28 -1.11 17.69
N ILE A 94 4.43 -1.64 18.55
CA ILE A 94 4.60 -1.58 20.02
C ILE A 94 5.91 -2.26 20.45
N ALA A 95 6.26 -3.39 19.85
CA ALA A 95 7.50 -4.10 20.15
C ALA A 95 8.75 -3.24 19.87
N VAL A 96 8.67 -2.38 18.87
CA VAL A 96 9.75 -1.44 18.52
C VAL A 96 9.78 -0.29 19.52
N LYS A 97 8.62 0.24 19.94
CA LYS A 97 8.52 1.30 20.98
C LYS A 97 9.12 0.86 22.32
N ASN A 98 9.08 -0.42 22.63
CA ASN A 98 9.63 -1.01 23.86
C ASN A 98 11.11 -1.41 23.74
N SER A 99 11.79 -1.10 22.61
CA SER A 99 13.18 -1.48 22.39
C SER A 99 14.17 -0.75 23.29
N LEU A 100 15.36 -1.34 23.44
CA LEU A 100 16.46 -0.72 24.21
C LEU A 100 16.83 0.67 23.69
N PHE A 101 16.69 0.92 22.40
CA PHE A 101 16.93 2.22 21.79
C PHE A 101 16.04 3.31 22.44
N PHE A 102 14.74 3.05 22.60
CA PHE A 102 13.82 3.99 23.26
C PHE A 102 14.10 4.18 24.73
N LYS A 103 14.43 3.07 25.42
CA LYS A 103 14.78 3.14 26.86
C LYS A 103 16.00 4.03 27.10
N LYS A 104 16.99 3.99 26.19
CA LYS A 104 18.19 4.86 26.26
C LYS A 104 17.84 6.34 26.00
N ILE A 105 16.89 6.63 25.11
CA ILE A 105 16.53 8.01 24.76
C ILE A 105 15.74 8.70 25.88
N ASN A 106 14.81 7.98 26.52
CA ASN A 106 13.96 8.47 27.64
C ASN A 106 13.30 9.85 27.40
N LYS A 107 12.80 10.10 26.17
CA LYS A 107 12.22 11.38 25.73
C LYS A 107 10.74 11.29 25.32
N GLY A 108 10.02 10.30 25.85
CA GLY A 108 8.62 10.09 25.52
C GLY A 108 8.39 9.30 24.22
N ALA A 109 7.15 9.26 23.76
CA ALA A 109 6.79 8.53 22.54
C ALA A 109 7.29 9.24 21.28
N ILE A 110 7.49 8.48 20.20
CA ILE A 110 7.78 9.07 18.89
C ILE A 110 6.49 9.68 18.35
N LYS A 111 6.57 10.93 17.96
CA LYS A 111 5.52 11.63 17.23
C LYS A 111 5.57 11.31 15.73
N LYS A 112 6.79 11.34 15.16
CA LYS A 112 7.04 11.18 13.72
C LYS A 112 8.41 10.53 13.51
N LEU A 113 8.47 9.59 12.58
CA LEU A 113 9.70 9.06 12.00
C LEU A 113 9.68 9.33 10.49
N GLU A 114 10.67 10.02 9.99
CA GLU A 114 10.85 10.30 8.58
C GLU A 114 12.10 9.62 8.05
N ILE A 115 12.00 8.96 6.89
CA ILE A 115 13.10 8.31 6.19
C ILE A 115 13.05 8.78 4.74
N GLN A 116 14.19 9.24 4.22
CA GLN A 116 14.32 9.68 2.82
C GLN A 116 15.56 9.03 2.20
N VAL A 117 15.39 8.55 0.98
CA VAL A 117 16.49 7.93 0.21
C VAL A 117 16.48 8.45 -1.21
N LYS A 118 17.64 8.92 -1.65
CA LYS A 118 17.87 9.39 -3.01
C LYS A 118 18.91 8.53 -3.70
N TYR A 119 18.54 7.99 -4.82
CA TYR A 119 19.41 7.15 -5.64
C TYR A 119 19.92 7.90 -6.85
N LYS A 120 21.13 7.57 -7.23
CA LYS A 120 21.74 8.02 -8.48
C LYS A 120 22.28 6.82 -9.25
N ASN A 121 22.30 6.93 -10.57
CA ASN A 121 22.85 5.91 -11.45
C ASN A 121 24.17 6.38 -12.04
N ASN A 122 25.17 5.50 -12.01
CA ASN A 122 26.43 5.71 -12.73
C ASN A 122 26.72 4.45 -13.56
N ASN A 123 26.57 4.56 -14.89
CA ASN A 123 26.88 3.48 -15.85
C ASN A 123 26.29 2.10 -15.45
N SER A 124 25.00 2.06 -15.16
CA SER A 124 24.23 0.86 -14.74
C SER A 124 24.38 0.43 -13.27
N ASN A 125 25.17 1.13 -12.47
CA ASN A 125 25.26 0.90 -11.03
C ASN A 125 24.42 1.92 -10.27
N LEU A 126 23.36 1.42 -9.62
CA LEU A 126 22.53 2.20 -8.71
C LEU A 126 23.25 2.31 -7.36
N TYR A 127 23.33 3.51 -6.82
CA TYR A 127 23.87 3.76 -5.49
C TYR A 127 23.06 4.81 -4.75
N ILE A 128 23.15 4.80 -3.44
CA ILE A 128 22.49 5.81 -2.59
C ILE A 128 23.35 7.07 -2.64
N GLN A 129 22.76 8.15 -3.13
CA GLN A 129 23.38 9.47 -3.15
C GLN A 129 23.18 10.19 -1.82
N GLU A 130 21.98 10.04 -1.25
CA GLU A 130 21.59 10.74 -0.04
C GLU A 130 20.68 9.83 0.79
N PHE A 131 20.91 9.81 2.08
CA PHE A 131 20.07 9.14 3.07
C PHE A 131 19.82 10.09 4.22
N PHE A 132 18.55 10.26 4.55
CA PHE A 132 18.13 11.09 5.68
C PHE A 132 17.14 10.33 6.55
N VAL A 133 17.31 10.46 7.85
CA VAL A 133 16.34 9.96 8.83
C VAL A 133 16.18 10.96 9.96
N GLU A 134 14.94 11.19 10.38
CA GLU A 134 14.61 12.08 11.51
C GLU A 134 13.56 11.43 12.42
N TRP A 135 13.80 11.48 13.70
CA TRP A 135 12.84 11.13 14.75
C TRP A 135 12.43 12.38 15.50
N GLN A 136 11.15 12.65 15.52
CA GLN A 136 10.54 13.69 16.36
C GLN A 136 9.83 13.02 17.52
N PHE A 137 10.08 13.51 18.74
CA PHE A 137 9.48 12.99 19.97
C PHE A 137 8.37 13.90 20.46
N GLU A 138 7.52 13.38 21.38
CA GLU A 138 6.48 14.16 22.03
C GLU A 138 7.06 15.27 22.91
N THR A 139 8.24 15.05 23.48
CA THR A 139 8.97 16.10 24.21
C THR A 139 9.27 17.26 23.27
N LYS A 140 8.70 18.41 23.58
CA LYS A 140 8.69 19.60 22.72
C LYS A 140 10.11 20.00 22.31
N GLY A 141 10.35 20.05 21.00
CA GLY A 141 11.63 20.46 20.41
C GLY A 141 12.74 19.40 20.41
N PHE A 142 12.46 18.16 20.85
CA PHE A 142 13.46 17.10 20.79
C PHE A 142 13.34 16.31 19.49
N THR A 143 14.38 16.41 18.67
CA THR A 143 14.53 15.65 17.42
C THR A 143 15.89 14.98 17.39
N LEU A 144 15.95 13.81 16.76
CA LEU A 144 17.20 13.15 16.40
C LEU A 144 17.24 13.00 14.89
N PHE A 145 18.38 13.30 14.26
CA PHE A 145 18.51 13.09 12.82
C PHE A 145 19.90 12.59 12.43
N LEU A 146 19.95 11.92 11.30
CA LEU A 146 21.14 11.52 10.57
C LEU A 146 20.98 11.84 9.09
N HIS A 147 21.92 12.60 8.55
CA HIS A 147 21.98 12.93 7.12
C HIS A 147 23.33 12.49 6.55
N LEU A 148 23.27 11.65 5.52
CA LEU A 148 24.40 11.14 4.79
C LEU A 148 24.33 11.62 3.35
N ASN A 149 25.38 12.30 2.87
CA ASN A 149 25.45 12.74 1.49
C ASN A 149 26.75 12.25 0.86
N ARG A 150 26.66 11.53 -0.25
CA ARG A 150 27.80 10.92 -0.94
C ARG A 150 28.63 11.96 -1.66
N GLU A 151 29.92 11.94 -1.38
CA GLU A 151 30.90 12.77 -2.08
C GLU A 151 31.54 12.01 -3.27
N ARG A 152 32.26 10.91 -2.99
CA ARG A 152 32.91 10.09 -4.00
C ARG A 152 33.10 8.65 -3.50
N GLY A 153 32.91 7.65 -4.37
CA GLY A 153 33.06 6.24 -4.01
C GLY A 153 32.11 5.83 -2.89
N SER A 154 32.63 5.27 -1.81
CA SER A 154 31.88 4.96 -0.57
C SER A 154 31.92 6.10 0.46
N LYS A 155 32.58 7.22 0.14
CA LYS A 155 32.79 8.34 1.04
C LYS A 155 31.57 9.23 1.12
N TYR A 156 31.05 9.43 2.33
CA TYR A 156 29.89 10.27 2.64
C TYR A 156 30.27 11.37 3.63
N SER A 157 29.72 12.56 3.44
CA SER A 157 29.62 13.54 4.51
C SER A 157 28.52 13.13 5.46
N VAL A 158 28.74 13.27 6.75
CA VAL A 158 27.84 12.85 7.83
C VAL A 158 27.48 14.05 8.66
N VAL A 159 26.18 14.33 8.77
CA VAL A 159 25.65 15.39 9.63
C VAL A 159 24.63 14.76 10.58
N THR A 160 24.80 14.95 11.88
CA THR A 160 23.88 14.41 12.89
C THR A 160 23.93 15.25 14.16
N ASN A 161 22.83 15.28 14.90
CA ASN A 161 22.73 15.89 16.21
C ASN A 161 22.78 14.88 17.36
N SER A 162 23.12 13.61 17.09
CA SER A 162 23.09 12.57 18.11
C SER A 162 24.23 11.56 17.99
N ALA A 163 24.91 11.36 19.09
CA ALA A 163 25.88 10.29 19.25
C ALA A 163 25.27 8.88 19.29
N LEU A 164 23.92 8.76 19.44
CA LEU A 164 23.24 7.46 19.48
C LEU A 164 23.29 6.67 18.18
N PHE A 165 23.67 7.31 17.06
CA PHE A 165 23.88 6.65 15.78
C PHE A 165 25.22 5.90 15.72
N PHE A 166 26.10 6.12 16.71
CA PHE A 166 27.45 5.55 16.76
C PHE A 166 27.61 4.62 17.94
N LYS A 167 28.57 3.70 17.85
CA LYS A 167 28.99 2.85 18.98
C LYS A 167 29.62 3.68 20.09
N ASP A 168 29.48 3.21 21.34
CA ASP A 168 29.96 3.93 22.53
C ASP A 168 31.50 4.16 22.47
N GLU A 169 32.27 3.22 21.91
CA GLU A 169 33.72 3.32 21.72
C GLU A 169 34.11 4.48 20.80
N TYR A 170 33.36 4.69 19.74
CA TYR A 170 33.54 5.83 18.84
C TYR A 170 33.19 7.16 19.47
N ILE A 171 32.16 7.19 20.32
CA ILE A 171 31.80 8.38 21.10
C ILE A 171 32.95 8.76 22.02
N GLN A 172 33.63 7.80 22.63
CA GLN A 172 34.81 8.02 23.47
C GLN A 172 35.95 8.59 22.64
N TYR A 173 36.27 8.01 21.50
CA TYR A 173 37.25 8.54 20.53
C TYR A 173 36.97 10.00 20.12
N LEU A 174 35.70 10.33 19.82
CA LEU A 174 35.32 11.70 19.49
C LEU A 174 35.44 12.66 20.68
N LYS A 175 35.14 12.21 21.90
CA LYS A 175 35.31 13.02 23.12
C LYS A 175 36.74 13.31 23.44
N GLU A 176 37.66 12.39 23.16
CA GLU A 176 39.09 12.56 23.41
C GLU A 176 39.76 13.49 22.40
N ARG A 177 39.26 13.57 21.17
CA ARG A 177 39.82 14.44 20.11
C ARG A 177 39.12 15.80 19.95
N VAL A 178 37.86 15.93 20.41
CA VAL A 178 37.11 17.17 20.35
C VAL A 178 36.98 17.72 21.75
N VAL A 179 37.90 18.58 22.11
CA VAL A 179 37.97 19.25 23.42
C VAL A 179 36.73 20.09 23.64
N SER A 180 36.06 19.82 24.77
CA SER A 180 35.20 20.69 25.57
C SER A 180 34.02 21.38 24.84
N ASN A 181 32.88 20.89 25.04
CA ASN A 181 31.71 21.48 25.65
C ASN A 181 30.43 20.65 25.39
N SER A 182 29.71 20.47 26.42
CA SER A 182 28.53 19.62 26.61
C SER A 182 27.27 20.07 25.85
N SER A 183 27.37 20.38 24.57
CA SER A 183 26.21 20.61 23.72
C SER A 183 26.38 19.81 22.44
N LEU A 184 25.43 18.92 22.22
CA LEU A 184 25.18 18.10 21.04
C LEU A 184 26.00 18.48 19.80
N LEU A 185 26.93 17.63 19.45
CA LEU A 185 27.86 17.82 18.35
C LEU A 185 27.12 17.82 17.01
N ILE A 186 26.92 18.99 16.44
CA ILE A 186 26.68 19.14 15.00
C ILE A 186 28.07 19.19 14.37
N HIS A 187 28.50 18.09 13.73
CA HIS A 187 29.75 18.09 13.01
C HIS A 187 29.51 18.41 11.54
N ASP A 188 29.70 19.67 11.16
CA ASP A 188 29.94 20.05 9.78
C ASP A 188 31.30 19.51 9.33
N GLY A 189 31.25 18.65 8.26
CA GLY A 189 32.47 18.23 7.58
C GLY A 189 33.03 16.88 7.96
N TRP A 190 32.42 16.10 8.84
CA TRP A 190 32.89 14.74 9.09
C TRP A 190 32.63 13.84 7.89
N LYS A 191 33.61 12.99 7.53
CA LYS A 191 33.55 12.10 6.38
C LYS A 191 33.81 10.67 6.81
N ALA A 192 33.00 9.75 6.28
CA ALA A 192 33.15 8.34 6.52
C ALA A 192 32.92 7.53 5.25
N ASN A 193 33.56 6.36 5.17
CA ASN A 193 33.18 5.35 4.20
C ASN A 193 31.98 4.60 4.74
N ILE A 194 30.87 4.60 3.99
CA ILE A 194 29.61 4.01 4.41
C ILE A 194 29.20 2.93 3.43
N SER A 195 28.95 1.75 3.96
CA SER A 195 28.31 0.64 3.28
C SER A 195 26.84 0.59 3.63
N PHE A 196 26.02 0.12 2.72
CA PHE A 196 24.58 0.00 2.92
C PHE A 196 24.13 -1.45 2.77
N ASN A 197 23.30 -1.91 3.69
CA ASN A 197 22.53 -3.12 3.54
C ASN A 197 21.11 -2.74 3.11
N LYS A 198 20.69 -3.18 1.91
CA LYS A 198 19.48 -2.69 1.25
C LYS A 198 19.59 -1.17 1.06
N PHE A 199 18.88 -0.38 1.85
CA PHE A 199 19.01 1.08 1.87
C PHE A 199 19.34 1.63 3.26
N PHE A 200 19.70 0.78 4.22
CA PHE A 200 20.12 1.20 5.56
C PHE A 200 21.66 1.29 5.62
N PRO A 201 22.22 2.34 6.24
CA PRO A 201 23.64 2.41 6.48
C PRO A 201 24.05 1.29 7.46
N PHE A 202 25.01 0.45 7.06
CA PHE A 202 25.36 -0.76 7.79
C PHE A 202 26.72 -0.65 8.47
N GLU A 203 27.73 -0.19 7.73
CA GLU A 203 29.11 -0.05 8.20
C GLU A 203 29.60 1.36 7.92
N SER A 204 30.46 1.88 8.80
CA SER A 204 31.19 3.10 8.55
C SER A 204 32.62 2.97 9.06
N THR A 205 33.58 3.41 8.25
CA THR A 205 34.97 3.58 8.65
C THR A 205 35.35 5.05 8.45
N PRO A 206 36.01 5.71 9.43
CA PRO A 206 36.42 7.10 9.25
C PRO A 206 37.45 7.19 8.11
N THR A 207 37.40 8.30 7.39
CA THR A 207 38.46 8.65 6.46
C THR A 207 39.42 9.57 7.19
N SER A 208 40.46 9.02 7.85
CA SER A 208 41.56 9.87 8.33
C SER A 208 42.49 10.20 7.18
N SER A 209 42.97 11.41 7.13
CA SER A 209 44.07 11.82 6.28
C SER A 209 45.44 11.33 6.81
N ASP A 210 45.45 10.73 8.00
CA ASP A 210 46.66 10.27 8.70
C ASP A 210 46.73 8.74 8.64
N GLU A 211 47.81 8.24 8.07
CA GLU A 211 48.06 6.86 7.65
C GLU A 211 48.23 5.82 8.78
N GLU A 212 47.85 6.08 10.03
CA GLU A 212 48.14 5.18 11.15
C GLU A 212 46.95 4.81 12.05
N SER A 213 45.81 4.53 11.53
CA SER A 213 44.77 3.85 12.37
C SER A 213 44.26 2.57 11.74
N GLU A 214 44.83 1.44 12.15
CA GLU A 214 44.36 0.06 11.96
C GLU A 214 43.00 -0.22 12.63
N TYR A 215 42.09 0.76 12.77
CA TYR A 215 40.76 0.53 13.35
C TYR A 215 39.74 0.35 12.26
N THR A 216 39.57 -0.91 11.86
CA THR A 216 38.48 -1.40 11.02
C THR A 216 37.23 -1.65 11.86
N ASP A 217 36.73 -0.67 12.61
CA ASP A 217 35.58 -0.90 13.47
C ASP A 217 34.27 -0.36 12.88
N GLU A 218 33.23 -1.18 12.97
CA GLU A 218 31.87 -0.83 12.63
C GLU A 218 31.36 0.33 13.50
N TYR A 219 31.30 1.56 12.99
CA TYR A 219 30.99 2.76 13.78
C TYR A 219 29.51 3.06 13.94
N PHE A 220 28.63 2.53 13.06
CA PHE A 220 27.20 2.73 13.25
C PHE A 220 26.66 1.88 14.39
N SER A 221 25.88 2.51 15.24
CA SER A 221 25.13 1.81 16.28
C SER A 221 24.20 0.78 15.65
N SER A 222 24.47 -0.49 15.89
CA SER A 222 23.58 -1.59 15.53
C SER A 222 22.15 -1.39 16.06
N LEU A 223 21.99 -0.58 17.13
CA LEU A 223 20.71 -0.27 17.75
C LEU A 223 19.85 0.64 16.87
N ALA A 224 20.41 1.73 16.29
CA ALA A 224 19.66 2.66 15.46
C ALA A 224 19.26 2.00 14.11
N ASN A 225 20.20 1.27 13.49
CA ASN A 225 19.93 0.54 12.26
C ASN A 225 18.95 -0.60 12.45
N SER A 226 19.12 -1.42 13.49
CA SER A 226 18.18 -2.48 13.86
C SER A 226 16.79 -1.92 14.15
N PHE A 227 16.69 -0.71 14.70
CA PHE A 227 15.42 -0.05 14.93
C PHE A 227 14.76 0.35 13.61
N LEU A 228 15.47 1.04 12.71
CA LEU A 228 14.95 1.44 11.40
C LEU A 228 14.52 0.25 10.57
N GLU A 229 15.37 -0.76 10.50
CA GLU A 229 15.06 -2.00 9.78
C GLU A 229 13.83 -2.68 10.38
N LYS A 230 13.69 -2.75 11.70
CA LYS A 230 12.50 -3.32 12.36
C LYS A 230 11.24 -2.54 12.09
N VAL A 231 11.26 -1.20 12.08
CA VAL A 231 10.08 -0.39 11.74
C VAL A 231 9.67 -0.68 10.29
N MET A 232 10.60 -0.56 9.37
CA MET A 232 10.35 -0.74 7.94
C MET A 232 9.92 -2.18 7.64
N SER A 233 10.67 -3.17 8.09
CA SER A 233 10.36 -4.58 7.84
C SER A 233 9.04 -4.99 8.46
N ASN A 234 8.71 -4.54 9.68
CA ASN A 234 7.43 -4.83 10.31
C ASN A 234 6.25 -4.18 9.57
N TYR A 235 6.41 -2.96 9.10
CA TYR A 235 5.36 -2.30 8.33
C TYR A 235 5.15 -3.00 6.98
N PHE A 236 6.22 -3.20 6.22
CA PHE A 236 6.14 -3.76 4.87
C PHE A 236 5.83 -5.27 4.85
N SER A 237 6.21 -6.04 5.88
CA SER A 237 5.80 -7.45 5.99
C SER A 237 4.30 -7.65 6.14
N LYS A 238 3.59 -6.65 6.68
CA LYS A 238 2.14 -6.64 6.83
C LYS A 238 1.40 -6.08 5.61
N ILE A 239 2.10 -5.74 4.54
CA ILE A 239 1.48 -5.40 3.28
C ILE A 239 1.16 -6.68 2.54
N SER A 240 -0.12 -6.89 2.24
CA SER A 240 -0.59 -7.91 1.31
C SER A 240 -0.95 -7.24 -0.02
N TYR A 241 -0.67 -7.92 -1.12
CA TYR A 241 -0.92 -7.40 -2.46
C TYR A 241 -1.68 -8.40 -3.30
N LEU A 242 -2.75 -7.95 -3.92
CA LEU A 242 -3.48 -8.69 -4.94
C LEU A 242 -3.50 -7.87 -6.24
N GLY A 243 -2.85 -8.40 -7.25
CA GLY A 243 -2.75 -7.79 -8.59
C GLY A 243 -4.07 -7.84 -9.37
N PRO A 244 -4.12 -7.20 -10.56
CA PRO A 244 -5.36 -7.07 -11.34
C PRO A 244 -5.83 -8.39 -11.95
N LEU A 245 -4.91 -9.29 -12.28
CA LEU A 245 -5.21 -10.61 -12.83
C LEU A 245 -5.08 -11.66 -11.72
N ARG A 246 -6.21 -12.11 -11.18
CA ARG A 246 -6.25 -13.21 -10.21
C ARG A 246 -6.10 -14.53 -10.93
N ASP A 247 -5.77 -15.57 -10.16
CA ASP A 247 -5.63 -16.91 -10.69
C ASP A 247 -6.96 -17.39 -11.30
N GLU A 248 -6.85 -18.14 -12.40
CA GLU A 248 -8.03 -18.70 -13.05
C GLU A 248 -8.66 -19.80 -12.18
N PRO A 249 -10.00 -19.93 -12.20
CA PRO A 249 -10.66 -20.97 -11.45
C PRO A 249 -10.27 -22.35 -11.97
N ARG A 250 -9.80 -23.21 -11.05
CA ARG A 250 -9.35 -24.58 -11.38
C ARG A 250 -10.34 -25.62 -10.86
N SER A 251 -10.37 -26.77 -11.50
CA SER A 251 -11.17 -27.91 -11.01
C SER A 251 -10.68 -28.41 -9.66
N PHE A 252 -9.37 -28.30 -9.42
CA PHE A 252 -8.71 -28.60 -8.13
C PHE A 252 -7.46 -27.74 -7.97
N TYR A 253 -7.08 -27.55 -6.72
CA TYR A 253 -5.90 -26.82 -6.28
C TYR A 253 -4.98 -27.80 -5.59
N THR A 254 -3.70 -27.78 -5.89
CA THR A 254 -2.68 -28.61 -5.22
C THR A 254 -2.16 -27.91 -3.99
N ASN A 255 -1.81 -28.69 -2.98
CA ASN A 255 -1.07 -28.21 -1.84
C ASN A 255 0.41 -28.22 -2.21
N ASP A 256 0.90 -27.12 -2.76
CA ASP A 256 2.34 -26.95 -2.97
C ASP A 256 2.95 -26.50 -1.65
N ASP A 257 3.57 -27.46 -0.98
CA ASP A 257 4.37 -27.35 0.27
C ASP A 257 4.34 -26.06 1.10
N ASP A 258 3.77 -26.20 2.27
CA ASP A 258 4.14 -25.77 3.63
C ASP A 258 4.62 -24.34 3.93
N SER A 259 5.02 -23.53 2.98
CA SER A 259 5.70 -22.28 3.37
C SER A 259 4.86 -21.01 3.26
N THR A 260 3.70 -21.05 2.62
CA THR A 260 2.98 -19.82 2.31
C THR A 260 1.70 -19.66 3.12
N LEU A 261 1.83 -19.08 4.31
CA LEU A 261 0.70 -18.47 5.04
C LEU A 261 0.12 -17.24 4.30
N LYS A 262 0.65 -16.91 3.10
CA LYS A 262 0.25 -15.77 2.26
C LYS A 262 -0.60 -16.25 1.11
N ILE A 263 -1.59 -15.44 0.75
CA ILE A 263 -2.57 -15.78 -0.31
C ILE A 263 -1.97 -15.81 -1.73
N GLY A 264 -0.77 -15.24 -1.91
CA GLY A 264 -0.14 -15.04 -3.23
C GLY A 264 -0.59 -13.74 -3.92
N ASN A 265 0.17 -13.33 -4.94
CA ASN A 265 -0.10 -12.06 -5.62
C ASN A 265 -1.31 -12.11 -6.56
N LYS A 266 -1.72 -13.31 -6.94
CA LYS A 266 -2.90 -13.60 -7.75
C LYS A 266 -4.02 -14.26 -6.95
N GLY A 267 -3.80 -14.49 -5.66
CA GLY A 267 -4.75 -15.22 -4.81
C GLY A 267 -4.75 -16.73 -5.04
N GLU A 268 -3.68 -17.27 -5.65
CA GLU A 268 -3.53 -18.67 -6.03
C GLU A 268 -3.65 -19.64 -4.87
N TYR A 269 -3.36 -19.18 -3.63
CA TYR A 269 -3.46 -20.01 -2.42
C TYR A 269 -4.74 -19.78 -1.60
N ALA A 270 -5.71 -19.02 -2.13
CA ALA A 270 -6.94 -18.69 -1.40
C ALA A 270 -7.73 -19.93 -0.96
N ALA A 271 -7.83 -20.95 -1.84
CA ALA A 271 -8.50 -22.20 -1.53
C ALA A 271 -7.82 -22.95 -0.38
N HIS A 272 -6.49 -23.05 -0.43
CA HIS A 272 -5.68 -23.71 0.58
C HIS A 272 -5.80 -23.03 1.95
N ILE A 273 -5.68 -21.69 1.96
CA ILE A 273 -5.82 -20.92 3.21
C ILE A 273 -7.22 -21.07 3.79
N LEU A 274 -8.24 -21.00 2.94
CA LEU A 274 -9.63 -21.15 3.37
C LEU A 274 -9.87 -22.54 3.99
N GLU A 275 -9.31 -23.59 3.40
CA GLU A 275 -9.42 -24.96 3.95
C GLU A 275 -8.70 -25.07 5.28
N GLN A 276 -7.42 -24.70 5.34
CA GLN A 276 -6.62 -24.83 6.57
C GLN A 276 -7.16 -24.01 7.74
N LYS A 277 -7.74 -22.86 7.48
CA LYS A 277 -8.22 -21.90 8.48
C LYS A 277 -9.75 -21.82 8.55
N ALA A 278 -10.48 -22.73 7.90
CA ALA A 278 -11.94 -22.72 7.82
C ALA A 278 -12.62 -22.53 9.19
N THR A 279 -12.12 -23.24 10.20
CA THR A 279 -12.66 -23.22 11.58
C THR A 279 -12.04 -22.15 12.48
N ASN A 280 -11.02 -21.43 11.99
CA ASN A 280 -10.40 -20.37 12.77
C ASN A 280 -11.39 -19.22 12.99
N SER A 281 -11.43 -18.74 14.22
CA SER A 281 -12.27 -17.60 14.57
C SER A 281 -11.69 -16.31 14.01
N VAL A 282 -12.53 -15.55 13.33
CA VAL A 282 -12.22 -14.20 12.81
C VAL A 282 -13.21 -13.18 13.36
N VAL A 283 -12.71 -11.99 13.66
CA VAL A 283 -13.55 -10.83 14.01
C VAL A 283 -13.67 -9.98 12.76
N PHE A 284 -14.89 -9.67 12.37
CA PHE A 284 -15.18 -8.92 11.16
C PHE A 284 -16.45 -8.10 11.31
N ASN A 285 -16.68 -7.12 10.44
CA ASN A 285 -17.90 -6.35 10.47
C ASN A 285 -18.96 -6.96 9.56
N LYS A 286 -20.16 -7.09 10.08
CA LYS A 286 -21.41 -7.36 9.33
C LYS A 286 -22.16 -6.07 9.04
N ILE A 287 -23.12 -6.15 8.13
CA ILE A 287 -23.97 -5.03 7.72
C ILE A 287 -25.39 -5.29 8.18
N LYS A 288 -25.97 -4.34 8.89
CA LYS A 288 -27.39 -4.24 9.14
C LYS A 288 -28.02 -3.29 8.13
N TYR A 289 -29.04 -3.74 7.42
CA TYR A 289 -29.78 -2.95 6.45
C TYR A 289 -31.03 -2.37 7.09
N TYR A 290 -31.33 -1.10 6.82
CA TYR A 290 -32.53 -0.43 7.27
C TYR A 290 -33.49 -0.20 6.08
N GLU A 291 -34.77 -0.04 6.36
CA GLU A 291 -35.80 0.23 5.32
C GLU A 291 -35.53 1.52 4.54
N SER A 292 -34.87 2.48 5.16
CA SER A 292 -34.36 3.71 4.51
C SER A 292 -33.32 3.44 3.39
N GLY A 293 -32.79 2.21 3.29
CA GLY A 293 -31.68 1.85 2.41
C GLY A 293 -30.32 2.19 2.97
N THR A 294 -30.23 2.80 4.16
CA THR A 294 -28.98 3.03 4.89
C THR A 294 -28.45 1.75 5.50
N ILE A 295 -27.16 1.75 5.85
CA ILE A 295 -26.52 0.60 6.51
C ILE A 295 -25.81 1.03 7.78
N GLU A 296 -25.66 0.08 8.68
CA GLU A 296 -24.81 0.17 9.86
C GLU A 296 -23.87 -1.02 9.91
N TYR A 297 -22.59 -0.78 10.23
CA TYR A 297 -21.63 -1.82 10.44
C TYR A 297 -21.58 -2.18 11.93
N TYR A 298 -21.51 -3.47 12.24
CA TYR A 298 -21.34 -3.95 13.60
C TYR A 298 -20.37 -5.12 13.65
N ASP A 299 -19.61 -5.19 14.74
CA ASP A 299 -18.65 -6.26 14.94
C ASP A 299 -19.36 -7.60 15.17
N ASP A 300 -18.84 -8.63 14.53
CA ASP A 300 -19.25 -10.02 14.74
C ASP A 300 -18.03 -10.94 14.77
N LYS A 301 -18.23 -12.13 15.35
CA LYS A 301 -17.20 -13.14 15.50
C LYS A 301 -17.73 -14.49 15.06
N ASP A 302 -17.09 -15.07 14.04
CA ASP A 302 -17.48 -16.37 13.50
C ASP A 302 -16.25 -17.10 12.95
N THR A 303 -16.44 -18.30 12.41
CA THR A 303 -15.39 -19.01 11.68
C THR A 303 -15.08 -18.31 10.36
N LEU A 304 -13.87 -18.51 9.83
CA LEU A 304 -13.48 -17.95 8.53
C LEU A 304 -14.41 -18.42 7.42
N GLU A 305 -14.79 -19.72 7.41
CA GLU A 305 -15.74 -20.25 6.41
C GLU A 305 -17.07 -19.51 6.46
N ASN A 306 -17.63 -19.28 7.66
CA ASN A 306 -18.90 -18.58 7.81
C ASN A 306 -18.78 -17.09 7.43
N ALA A 307 -17.68 -16.43 7.79
CA ALA A 307 -17.44 -15.03 7.42
C ALA A 307 -17.29 -14.85 5.90
N VAL A 308 -16.59 -15.77 5.22
CA VAL A 308 -16.50 -15.79 3.74
C VAL A 308 -17.87 -16.00 3.12
N ASN A 309 -18.64 -16.97 3.61
CA ASN A 309 -20.00 -17.23 3.11
C ASN A 309 -20.94 -16.05 3.38
N TYR A 310 -20.81 -15.37 4.54
CA TYR A 310 -21.57 -14.15 4.78
C TYR A 310 -21.34 -13.10 3.69
N TRP A 311 -20.10 -12.79 3.38
CA TRP A 311 -19.81 -11.76 2.38
C TRP A 311 -20.16 -12.20 0.95
N ILE A 312 -19.74 -13.39 0.53
CA ILE A 312 -19.93 -13.82 -0.87
C ILE A 312 -21.35 -14.26 -1.14
N CYS A 313 -22.00 -14.95 -0.20
CA CYS A 313 -23.32 -15.52 -0.43
C CYS A 313 -24.45 -14.60 0.07
N ALA A 314 -24.38 -14.10 1.31
CA ALA A 314 -25.47 -13.29 1.86
C ALA A 314 -25.43 -11.84 1.35
N VAL A 315 -24.24 -11.20 1.28
CA VAL A 315 -24.12 -9.79 0.87
C VAL A 315 -24.01 -9.67 -0.64
N PHE A 316 -23.05 -10.33 -1.28
CA PHE A 316 -22.83 -10.22 -2.74
C PHE A 316 -23.83 -11.03 -3.56
N LYS A 317 -24.47 -12.03 -2.94
CA LYS A 317 -25.47 -12.91 -3.58
C LYS A 317 -24.94 -13.62 -4.83
N MET A 318 -23.69 -14.10 -4.75
CA MET A 318 -23.02 -14.76 -5.88
C MET A 318 -23.16 -16.28 -5.87
N ALA A 319 -23.57 -16.84 -4.74
CA ALA A 319 -23.79 -18.27 -4.53
C ALA A 319 -24.70 -18.46 -3.29
N ILE A 320 -25.24 -19.67 -3.10
CA ILE A 320 -25.92 -20.01 -1.85
C ILE A 320 -24.89 -20.36 -0.76
N ARG A 321 -23.88 -21.12 -1.13
CA ARG A 321 -22.78 -21.54 -0.23
C ARG A 321 -21.51 -21.85 -1.00
N ILE A 322 -20.37 -21.55 -0.38
CA ILE A 322 -19.03 -21.93 -0.82
C ILE A 322 -18.44 -22.86 0.23
N LYS A 323 -17.86 -23.96 -0.22
CA LYS A 323 -17.13 -24.90 0.63
C LYS A 323 -15.86 -25.37 -0.05
N VAL A 324 -14.78 -25.49 0.70
CA VAL A 324 -13.53 -26.11 0.25
C VAL A 324 -13.49 -27.55 0.80
N ASN A 325 -13.37 -28.51 -0.09
CA ASN A 325 -13.33 -29.92 0.27
C ASN A 325 -11.96 -30.53 -0.09
N PRO A 326 -11.27 -31.20 0.85
CA PRO A 326 -10.05 -31.93 0.54
C PRO A 326 -10.35 -33.13 -0.35
N ILE A 327 -9.41 -33.44 -1.25
CA ILE A 327 -9.43 -34.61 -2.13
C ILE A 327 -8.11 -35.35 -1.92
N GLN A 328 -8.09 -36.66 -2.11
CA GLN A 328 -6.90 -37.51 -2.00
C GLN A 328 -6.09 -37.24 -0.72
N SER A 329 -6.73 -37.41 0.44
CA SER A 329 -6.11 -37.27 1.76
C SER A 329 -5.48 -35.89 2.01
N GLY A 330 -6.01 -34.82 1.37
CA GLY A 330 -5.56 -33.44 1.60
C GLY A 330 -4.45 -32.97 0.67
N MET A 331 -4.02 -33.79 -0.30
CA MET A 331 -3.05 -33.36 -1.32
C MET A 331 -3.64 -32.37 -2.33
N MET A 332 -4.95 -32.41 -2.52
CA MET A 332 -5.69 -31.52 -3.42
C MET A 332 -6.95 -31.00 -2.75
N TYR A 333 -7.41 -29.85 -3.19
CA TYR A 333 -8.63 -29.20 -2.71
C TYR A 333 -9.54 -28.86 -3.87
N ARG A 334 -10.84 -28.94 -3.65
CA ARG A 334 -11.87 -28.48 -4.58
C ARG A 334 -12.71 -27.41 -3.91
N ILE A 335 -12.90 -26.29 -4.58
CA ILE A 335 -13.91 -25.32 -4.19
C ILE A 335 -15.23 -25.72 -4.84
N GLU A 336 -16.20 -26.06 -4.02
CA GLU A 336 -17.58 -26.37 -4.43
C GLU A 336 -18.50 -25.19 -4.11
N ILE A 337 -19.35 -24.88 -5.06
CA ILE A 337 -20.34 -23.83 -4.98
C ILE A 337 -21.72 -24.45 -5.04
N LEU A 338 -22.55 -24.17 -4.06
CA LEU A 338 -23.96 -24.46 -4.13
C LEU A 338 -24.66 -23.31 -4.87
N ASN A 339 -25.18 -23.60 -6.05
CA ASN A 339 -25.87 -22.63 -6.88
C ASN A 339 -27.37 -22.50 -6.50
N ASP A 340 -28.06 -21.52 -7.13
CA ASP A 340 -29.48 -21.25 -6.87
C ASP A 340 -30.43 -22.42 -7.21
N LEU A 341 -29.95 -23.39 -7.99
CA LEU A 341 -30.69 -24.63 -8.33
C LEU A 341 -30.45 -25.74 -7.29
N GLY A 342 -29.70 -25.47 -6.21
CA GLY A 342 -29.35 -26.46 -5.19
C GLY A 342 -28.30 -27.48 -5.64
N GLN A 343 -27.61 -27.23 -6.75
CA GLN A 343 -26.58 -28.12 -7.29
C GLN A 343 -25.21 -27.73 -6.77
N LYS A 344 -24.40 -28.72 -6.41
CA LYS A 344 -22.99 -28.55 -6.09
C LYS A 344 -22.17 -28.61 -7.36
N VAL A 345 -21.55 -27.52 -7.71
CA VAL A 345 -20.71 -27.41 -8.91
C VAL A 345 -19.31 -26.91 -8.54
N PRO A 346 -18.25 -27.36 -9.20
CA PRO A 346 -16.91 -26.83 -9.02
C PRO A 346 -16.86 -25.35 -9.42
N ILE A 347 -15.96 -24.57 -8.80
CA ILE A 347 -15.83 -23.11 -9.03
C ILE A 347 -15.54 -22.76 -10.49
N ASN A 348 -14.85 -23.62 -11.24
CA ASN A 348 -14.56 -23.41 -12.67
C ASN A 348 -15.78 -23.62 -13.58
N HIS A 349 -16.90 -24.14 -13.07
CA HIS A 349 -18.18 -24.27 -13.78
C HIS A 349 -19.15 -23.12 -13.50
N VAL A 350 -18.77 -22.17 -12.67
CA VAL A 350 -19.53 -20.93 -12.42
C VAL A 350 -18.81 -19.75 -13.05
N GLY A 351 -19.51 -18.62 -13.18
CA GLY A 351 -18.91 -17.41 -13.75
C GLY A 351 -17.66 -16.96 -12.98
N PHE A 352 -16.72 -16.32 -13.67
CA PHE A 352 -15.42 -15.87 -13.14
C PHE A 352 -15.52 -15.01 -11.88
N GLY A 353 -16.64 -14.33 -11.66
CA GLY A 353 -16.81 -13.38 -10.55
C GLY A 353 -16.48 -13.96 -9.16
N VAL A 354 -16.93 -15.19 -8.86
CA VAL A 354 -16.68 -15.81 -7.55
C VAL A 354 -15.18 -16.07 -7.36
N SER A 355 -14.48 -16.58 -8.37
CA SER A 355 -13.04 -16.83 -8.31
C SER A 355 -12.23 -15.55 -8.16
N GLN A 356 -12.72 -14.43 -8.71
CA GLN A 356 -12.07 -13.13 -8.61
C GLN A 356 -12.24 -12.47 -7.23
N ILE A 357 -13.40 -12.67 -6.60
CA ILE A 357 -13.71 -12.03 -5.30
C ILE A 357 -13.21 -12.85 -4.10
N LEU A 358 -13.18 -14.18 -4.21
CA LEU A 358 -12.81 -15.08 -3.12
C LEU A 358 -11.43 -14.74 -2.50
N PRO A 359 -10.35 -14.54 -3.29
CA PRO A 359 -9.06 -14.15 -2.72
C PRO A 359 -9.11 -12.83 -1.95
N ILE A 360 -9.89 -11.84 -2.43
CA ILE A 360 -10.03 -10.54 -1.78
C ILE A 360 -10.71 -10.69 -0.42
N VAL A 361 -11.79 -11.50 -0.38
CA VAL A 361 -12.55 -11.73 0.85
C VAL A 361 -11.73 -12.53 1.85
N VAL A 362 -11.08 -13.61 1.41
CA VAL A 362 -10.23 -14.44 2.30
C VAL A 362 -9.10 -13.60 2.88
N GLU A 363 -8.30 -12.92 2.03
CA GLU A 363 -7.19 -12.09 2.51
C GLU A 363 -7.67 -10.96 3.42
N GLY A 364 -8.76 -10.28 3.04
CA GLY A 364 -9.33 -9.21 3.85
C GLY A 364 -9.72 -9.68 5.24
N LEU A 365 -10.29 -10.88 5.39
CA LEU A 365 -10.73 -11.42 6.66
C LEU A 365 -9.58 -11.93 7.53
N ILE A 366 -8.58 -12.62 6.94
CA ILE A 366 -7.46 -13.20 7.70
C ILE A 366 -6.37 -12.20 8.07
N SER A 367 -6.23 -11.12 7.31
CA SER A 367 -5.22 -10.10 7.56
C SER A 367 -5.40 -9.49 8.96
N PRO A 368 -4.33 -9.31 9.73
CA PRO A 368 -4.42 -8.74 11.07
C PRO A 368 -4.80 -7.26 11.04
N SER A 369 -5.32 -6.75 12.15
CA SER A 369 -5.46 -5.30 12.35
C SER A 369 -4.10 -4.60 12.16
N ARG A 370 -4.10 -3.37 11.65
CA ARG A 370 -2.92 -2.58 11.26
C ARG A 370 -2.08 -3.19 10.14
N SER A 371 -2.64 -4.11 9.34
CA SER A 371 -2.09 -4.51 8.05
C SER A 371 -2.50 -3.54 6.95
N THR A 372 -1.81 -3.60 5.82
CA THR A 372 -2.17 -2.86 4.61
C THR A 372 -2.48 -3.86 3.50
N LEU A 373 -3.65 -3.75 2.90
CA LEU A 373 -4.05 -4.55 1.74
C LEU A 373 -4.06 -3.65 0.50
N ILE A 374 -3.26 -4.01 -0.49
CA ILE A 374 -3.20 -3.32 -1.79
C ILE A 374 -3.97 -4.16 -2.80
N LEU A 375 -4.96 -3.54 -3.44
CA LEU A 375 -5.84 -4.17 -4.43
C LEU A 375 -5.74 -3.39 -5.74
N GLU A 376 -5.29 -4.04 -6.81
CA GLU A 376 -5.37 -3.47 -8.16
C GLU A 376 -6.61 -4.02 -8.87
N GLN A 377 -7.45 -3.10 -9.35
CA GLN A 377 -8.64 -3.36 -10.13
C GLN A 377 -9.52 -4.50 -9.56
N PRO A 378 -9.95 -4.41 -8.30
CA PRO A 378 -10.70 -5.48 -7.65
C PRO A 378 -12.08 -5.73 -8.28
N GLU A 379 -12.56 -4.81 -9.11
CA GLU A 379 -13.84 -4.84 -9.81
C GLU A 379 -13.87 -5.68 -11.09
N ILE A 380 -12.73 -6.11 -11.61
CA ILE A 380 -12.66 -6.84 -12.89
C ILE A 380 -13.51 -8.12 -12.82
N HIS A 381 -14.29 -8.37 -13.89
CA HIS A 381 -15.23 -9.49 -14.02
C HIS A 381 -16.38 -9.53 -13.01
N LEU A 382 -16.62 -8.45 -12.25
CA LEU A 382 -17.73 -8.34 -11.33
C LEU A 382 -18.92 -7.59 -11.97
N HIS A 383 -20.12 -8.08 -11.70
CA HIS A 383 -21.35 -7.35 -12.08
C HIS A 383 -21.42 -5.98 -11.35
N PRO A 384 -21.93 -4.89 -11.95
CA PRO A 384 -21.99 -3.55 -11.36
C PRO A 384 -22.54 -3.50 -9.92
N ASN A 385 -23.57 -4.29 -9.61
CA ASN A 385 -24.07 -4.38 -8.25
C ASN A 385 -23.04 -4.91 -7.25
N VAL A 386 -22.26 -5.93 -7.65
CA VAL A 386 -21.20 -6.51 -6.81
C VAL A 386 -20.04 -5.53 -6.64
N GLN A 387 -19.70 -4.76 -7.70
CA GLN A 387 -18.70 -3.69 -7.62
C GLN A 387 -19.07 -2.66 -6.55
N SER A 388 -20.36 -2.27 -6.48
CA SER A 388 -20.86 -1.39 -5.42
C SER A 388 -20.73 -2.02 -4.03
N LEU A 389 -21.17 -3.28 -3.87
CA LEU A 389 -21.11 -3.99 -2.59
C LEU A 389 -19.67 -4.30 -2.14
N LEU A 390 -18.73 -4.41 -3.08
CA LEU A 390 -17.32 -4.58 -2.79
C LEU A 390 -16.76 -3.39 -1.99
N LEU A 391 -17.23 -2.16 -2.24
CA LEU A 391 -16.86 -1.04 -1.39
C LEU A 391 -17.34 -1.26 0.05
N ASP A 392 -18.56 -1.75 0.26
CA ASP A 392 -19.07 -1.98 1.61
C ASP A 392 -18.20 -3.00 2.35
N PHE A 393 -17.74 -4.06 1.65
CA PHE A 393 -16.76 -5.01 2.20
C PHE A 393 -15.42 -4.33 2.54
N ILE A 394 -14.85 -3.59 1.60
CA ILE A 394 -13.56 -2.91 1.78
C ILE A 394 -13.62 -1.93 2.95
N TYR A 395 -14.74 -1.19 3.08
CA TYR A 395 -14.89 -0.26 4.19
C TYR A 395 -15.05 -1.00 5.54
N SER A 396 -15.67 -2.18 5.55
CA SER A 396 -15.72 -3.04 6.74
C SER A 396 -14.33 -3.43 7.24
N LEU A 397 -13.39 -3.66 6.31
CA LEU A 397 -11.98 -3.95 6.65
C LEU A 397 -11.29 -2.72 7.26
N VAL A 398 -11.60 -1.51 6.77
CA VAL A 398 -11.12 -0.26 7.36
C VAL A 398 -11.59 -0.09 8.80
N LEU A 399 -12.87 -0.41 9.06
CA LEU A 399 -13.42 -0.38 10.42
C LEU A 399 -12.75 -1.42 11.34
N SER A 400 -12.34 -2.57 10.80
CA SER A 400 -11.53 -3.57 11.53
C SER A 400 -10.06 -3.15 11.74
N GLY A 401 -9.71 -1.89 11.47
CA GLY A 401 -8.39 -1.31 11.73
C GLY A 401 -7.32 -1.64 10.67
N LYS A 402 -7.71 -2.06 9.48
CA LYS A 402 -6.81 -2.30 8.34
C LYS A 402 -6.68 -1.05 7.47
N LYS A 403 -5.56 -0.91 6.76
CA LYS A 403 -5.37 0.10 5.70
C LYS A 403 -5.59 -0.56 4.35
N ILE A 404 -6.37 0.08 3.50
CA ILE A 404 -6.69 -0.45 2.16
C ILE A 404 -6.28 0.58 1.11
N ILE A 405 -5.48 0.15 0.15
CA ILE A 405 -5.11 0.94 -1.03
C ILE A 405 -5.73 0.25 -2.23
N VAL A 406 -6.61 0.94 -2.94
CA VAL A 406 -7.33 0.40 -4.09
C VAL A 406 -7.01 1.23 -5.33
N GLU A 407 -6.54 0.56 -6.38
CA GLU A 407 -6.57 1.11 -7.73
C GLU A 407 -7.83 0.62 -8.43
N THR A 408 -8.69 1.52 -8.93
CA THR A 408 -9.96 1.16 -9.53
C THR A 408 -10.35 2.04 -10.71
N HIS A 409 -11.09 1.44 -11.65
CA HIS A 409 -11.79 2.10 -12.75
C HIS A 409 -13.32 2.05 -12.59
N SER A 410 -13.83 1.61 -11.45
CA SER A 410 -15.27 1.45 -11.23
C SER A 410 -15.90 2.75 -10.72
N ASP A 411 -16.80 3.31 -11.51
CA ASP A 411 -17.70 4.39 -11.12
C ASP A 411 -18.69 3.92 -10.04
N HIS A 412 -19.14 2.68 -10.11
CA HIS A 412 -20.02 2.05 -9.13
C HIS A 412 -19.38 1.99 -7.74
N PHE A 413 -18.09 1.71 -7.68
CA PHE A 413 -17.31 1.71 -6.45
C PHE A 413 -17.25 3.10 -5.82
N ILE A 414 -16.93 4.13 -6.61
CA ILE A 414 -16.81 5.52 -6.13
C ILE A 414 -18.16 6.11 -5.78
N THR A 415 -19.20 5.85 -6.60
CA THR A 415 -20.55 6.30 -6.32
C THR A 415 -21.08 5.68 -5.02
N ARG A 416 -20.78 4.41 -4.76
CA ARG A 416 -21.12 3.76 -3.49
C ARG A 416 -20.43 4.41 -2.31
N LEU A 417 -19.15 4.76 -2.42
CA LEU A 417 -18.40 5.47 -1.37
C LEU A 417 -19.09 6.80 -1.03
N ARG A 418 -19.38 7.60 -2.05
CA ARG A 418 -20.05 8.89 -1.88
C ARG A 418 -21.41 8.75 -1.18
N ARG A 419 -22.18 7.73 -1.59
CA ARG A 419 -23.43 7.39 -0.95
C ARG A 419 -23.24 7.05 0.54
N ARG A 420 -22.27 6.20 0.88
CA ARG A 420 -22.01 5.78 2.27
C ARG A 420 -21.53 6.93 3.16
N ILE A 421 -20.80 7.88 2.59
CA ILE A 421 -20.43 9.13 3.30
C ILE A 421 -21.69 9.98 3.54
N ALA A 422 -22.51 10.20 2.52
CA ALA A 422 -23.74 10.98 2.64
C ALA A 422 -24.74 10.39 3.64
N GLU A 423 -24.81 9.07 3.76
CA GLU A 423 -25.61 8.33 4.73
C GLU A 423 -25.01 8.31 6.15
N GLY A 424 -23.77 8.82 6.33
CA GLY A 424 -23.05 8.77 7.60
C GLY A 424 -22.48 7.40 7.96
N SER A 425 -22.58 6.41 7.07
CA SER A 425 -22.04 5.06 7.29
C SER A 425 -20.54 4.96 7.05
N SER A 426 -19.93 5.97 6.45
CA SER A 426 -18.48 6.07 6.20
C SER A 426 -17.96 7.45 6.57
N ASP A 427 -16.80 7.48 7.26
CA ASP A 427 -16.15 8.72 7.71
C ASP A 427 -15.22 9.27 6.61
N VAL A 428 -15.51 10.44 6.10
CA VAL A 428 -14.71 11.13 5.07
C VAL A 428 -13.26 11.36 5.50
N LYS A 429 -13.01 11.52 6.80
CA LYS A 429 -11.65 11.73 7.33
C LYS A 429 -10.75 10.51 7.13
N LYS A 430 -11.33 9.31 7.03
CA LYS A 430 -10.62 8.05 6.79
C LYS A 430 -10.33 7.79 5.31
N VAL A 431 -10.81 8.64 4.41
CA VAL A 431 -10.73 8.41 2.95
C VAL A 431 -9.78 9.40 2.29
N ASN A 432 -8.93 8.88 1.40
CA ASN A 432 -8.20 9.65 0.40
C ASN A 432 -8.66 9.15 -0.98
N LEU A 433 -9.38 9.99 -1.72
CA LEU A 433 -9.76 9.73 -3.10
C LEU A 433 -8.86 10.56 -4.01
N THR A 434 -8.08 9.89 -4.84
CA THR A 434 -7.14 10.53 -5.77
C THR A 434 -7.50 10.20 -7.20
N PHE A 435 -7.53 11.22 -8.04
CA PHE A 435 -7.63 11.10 -9.48
C PHE A 435 -6.29 11.37 -10.14
N VAL A 436 -5.83 10.43 -10.97
CA VAL A 436 -4.56 10.54 -11.69
C VAL A 436 -4.85 10.90 -13.15
N GLU A 437 -4.45 12.10 -13.52
CA GLU A 437 -4.60 12.65 -14.86
C GLU A 437 -3.29 13.29 -15.32
N ASN A 438 -2.87 13.01 -16.55
CA ASN A 438 -1.64 13.56 -17.12
C ASN A 438 -0.40 13.39 -16.22
N LYS A 439 -0.29 12.24 -15.54
CA LYS A 439 0.76 11.89 -14.57
C LYS A 439 0.72 12.71 -13.27
N GLU A 440 -0.29 13.54 -13.06
CA GLU A 440 -0.52 14.29 -11.81
C GLU A 440 -1.50 13.56 -10.89
N TYR A 441 -1.18 13.51 -9.61
CA TYR A 441 -2.00 12.94 -8.54
C TYR A 441 -2.82 14.04 -7.89
N LYS A 442 -4.10 14.14 -8.23
CA LYS A 442 -5.02 15.16 -7.70
C LYS A 442 -5.89 14.54 -6.60
N VAL A 443 -5.68 14.94 -5.35
CA VAL A 443 -6.54 14.51 -4.24
C VAL A 443 -7.88 15.24 -4.36
N LEU A 444 -8.96 14.48 -4.53
CA LEU A 444 -10.32 14.98 -4.61
C LEU A 444 -10.91 15.10 -3.22
N LYS A 445 -11.28 16.31 -2.83
CA LYS A 445 -11.89 16.56 -1.53
C LYS A 445 -13.37 16.16 -1.55
N LEU A 446 -13.70 15.24 -0.67
CA LEU A 446 -15.07 14.81 -0.39
C LEU A 446 -15.63 15.62 0.78
N THR A 447 -16.89 16.06 0.64
CA THR A 447 -17.65 16.68 1.73
C THR A 447 -18.39 15.61 2.55
N ASP A 448 -18.86 15.95 3.74
CA ASP A 448 -19.69 15.06 4.57
C ASP A 448 -21.01 14.68 3.90
N SER A 449 -21.47 15.44 2.88
CA SER A 449 -22.62 15.09 2.04
C SER A 449 -22.30 14.12 0.91
N GLY A 450 -21.08 13.60 0.81
CA GLY A 450 -20.63 12.71 -0.27
C GLY A 450 -20.41 13.42 -1.61
N SER A 451 -20.44 14.75 -1.63
CA SER A 451 -20.14 15.54 -2.84
C SER A 451 -18.65 15.75 -3.00
N LEU A 452 -18.19 15.88 -4.25
CA LEU A 452 -16.84 16.32 -4.55
C LEU A 452 -16.83 17.85 -4.67
N GLU A 453 -15.84 18.53 -4.06
CA GLU A 453 -15.67 19.98 -4.22
C GLU A 453 -15.36 20.34 -5.68
N TYR A 454 -14.69 19.45 -6.40
CA TYR A 454 -14.38 19.59 -7.81
C TYR A 454 -14.57 18.24 -8.51
N TRP A 455 -15.23 18.25 -9.68
CA TRP A 455 -15.38 17.07 -10.53
C TRP A 455 -14.43 17.17 -11.72
N PRO A 456 -13.37 16.34 -11.80
CA PRO A 456 -12.46 16.38 -12.93
C PRO A 456 -13.19 16.05 -14.25
N GLN A 457 -12.72 16.62 -15.34
CA GLN A 457 -13.18 16.23 -16.67
C GLN A 457 -12.84 14.75 -16.92
N ASP A 458 -13.74 14.02 -17.57
CA ASP A 458 -13.62 12.59 -17.84
C ASP A 458 -13.51 11.68 -16.58
N PHE A 459 -13.87 12.21 -15.40
CA PHE A 459 -13.99 11.44 -14.18
C PHE A 459 -15.40 10.83 -14.08
N PHE A 460 -15.59 9.65 -14.68
CA PHE A 460 -16.86 8.89 -14.64
C PHE A 460 -18.10 9.69 -15.10
N ASP A 461 -17.95 10.59 -16.06
CA ASP A 461 -19.01 11.46 -16.58
C ASP A 461 -19.57 11.00 -17.94
N GLN A 462 -19.05 9.89 -18.48
CA GLN A 462 -19.46 9.39 -19.79
C GLN A 462 -20.94 9.03 -19.83
N LEU A 463 -21.46 8.39 -18.78
CA LEU A 463 -22.88 8.04 -18.70
C LEU A 463 -23.77 9.29 -18.75
N ASP A 464 -23.41 10.33 -18.00
CA ASP A 464 -24.14 11.60 -17.99
C ASP A 464 -24.09 12.30 -19.36
N LYS A 465 -22.92 12.28 -20.01
CA LYS A 465 -22.75 12.81 -21.36
C LYS A 465 -23.66 12.08 -22.37
N ASP A 466 -23.68 10.76 -22.31
CA ASP A 466 -24.50 9.92 -23.19
C ASP A 466 -25.99 10.12 -22.92
N ILE A 467 -26.45 10.16 -21.68
CA ILE A 467 -27.85 10.44 -21.32
C ILE A 467 -28.27 11.81 -21.83
N ARG A 468 -27.47 12.87 -21.63
CA ARG A 468 -27.74 14.21 -22.15
C ARG A 468 -27.83 14.23 -23.68
N ALA A 469 -26.92 13.49 -24.35
CA ALA A 469 -26.96 13.37 -25.80
C ALA A 469 -28.25 12.65 -26.28
N ILE A 470 -28.62 11.58 -25.62
CA ILE A 470 -29.89 10.83 -25.91
C ILE A 470 -31.10 11.75 -25.75
N VAL A 471 -31.23 12.45 -24.61
CA VAL A 471 -32.33 13.36 -24.34
C VAL A 471 -32.42 14.47 -25.40
N LYS A 472 -31.24 15.06 -25.77
CA LYS A 472 -31.20 16.07 -26.82
C LYS A 472 -31.62 15.52 -28.18
N ALA A 473 -31.22 14.30 -28.53
CA ALA A 473 -31.61 13.64 -29.78
C ALA A 473 -33.12 13.31 -29.81
N GLN A 474 -33.66 12.82 -28.69
CA GLN A 474 -35.12 12.56 -28.54
C GLN A 474 -35.93 13.83 -28.67
N SER A 475 -35.54 14.91 -28.02
CA SER A 475 -36.20 16.22 -28.12
C SER A 475 -36.21 16.75 -29.54
N LYS A 476 -35.08 16.61 -30.27
CA LYS A 476 -34.98 17.00 -31.68
C LYS A 476 -35.92 16.20 -32.59
N LYS A 477 -36.03 14.88 -32.36
CA LYS A 477 -36.97 14.03 -33.11
C LYS A 477 -38.41 14.37 -32.83
N LYS A 478 -38.79 14.65 -31.57
CA LYS A 478 -40.15 15.12 -31.22
C LYS A 478 -40.53 16.44 -31.90
N ASN A 479 -39.59 17.40 -31.91
CA ASN A 479 -39.86 18.69 -32.56
C ASN A 479 -40.02 18.54 -34.09
N ILE A 480 -39.23 17.65 -34.75
CA ILE A 480 -39.38 17.37 -36.20
C ILE A 480 -40.72 16.69 -36.47
N ALA A 481 -41.15 15.71 -35.64
CA ALA A 481 -42.44 15.03 -35.79
C ALA A 481 -43.61 16.01 -35.58
N MET A 482 -43.53 16.92 -34.63
CA MET A 482 -44.55 17.99 -34.44
C MET A 482 -44.63 18.92 -35.67
N LEU A 483 -43.49 19.33 -36.23
CA LEU A 483 -43.43 20.19 -37.40
C LEU A 483 -43.96 19.50 -38.69
N SER A 484 -43.77 18.18 -38.81
CA SER A 484 -44.32 17.40 -39.93
C SER A 484 -45.83 17.23 -39.87
N ASN A 485 -46.39 17.06 -38.66
CA ASN A 485 -47.87 16.99 -38.46
C ASN A 485 -48.52 18.35 -38.71
N PHE A 486 -47.88 19.47 -38.44
CA PHE A 486 -48.39 20.82 -38.77
C PHE A 486 -48.37 21.15 -40.28
N LYS A 487 -47.57 20.44 -41.09
CA LYS A 487 -47.53 20.64 -42.55
C LYS A 487 -48.41 19.69 -43.34
N GLY A 488 -49.08 18.72 -42.70
CA GLY A 488 -49.99 17.76 -43.31
C GLY A 488 -51.43 18.20 -43.36
N ASP A 489 -51.79 19.31 -42.69
CA ASP A 489 -53.15 19.85 -42.63
C ASP A 489 -53.36 21.13 -43.48
N LYS A 490 -52.71 21.19 -44.64
CA LYS A 490 -52.99 22.25 -45.64
C LYS A 490 -53.35 21.67 -46.98
#